data_961fd966e5686a54b11a98bbb87e2598
#
_entry.id   961fd966e5686a54b11a98bbb87e2598
#
_cell.length_a   1.000
_cell.length_b   1.000
_cell.length_c   1.000
_cell.angle_alpha   90.00
_cell.angle_beta   90.00
_cell.angle_gamma   90.00
#
_symmetry.space_group_name_H-M   'P 1'
#
loop_
_entity.id
_entity.type
_entity.pdbx_description
1 polymer ?
#
loop_
_entity_poly.entity_id
_entity_poly.type
_entity_poly.pdbx_seq_one_letter_code
_entity_poly.pdbx_strand_id
1 'polypeptide(L)'
;MSKEKTTTKAKTTRRRATTAKAKTASATPKTETTEKTPTTPKAKKENIMRQIFISKVVINMSLGSGGETLAKAKTILEELTGQKPVDVLAKRHNRDFGLRKGEPMGCKVTLRGDRAMDFAKRALDVTDFRIPESAVDHSGNVSFGISEHIQIPGVKYDPTLGIFGMDVCICTERPGFRITRRRRGRHKVPRRHRITPSEAMGVLSTELGIQFTTPDMEDEF
;
A
#
# COMPACT_ATOMS: atom_id res chain seq x y z
N MET A 1 -58.24 20.79 -17.53
CA MET A 1 -58.79 19.52 -18.05
C MET A 1 -57.64 18.52 -18.04
N SER A 2 -57.57 17.74 -16.97
CA SER A 2 -57.84 16.29 -16.88
C SER A 2 -56.99 15.45 -17.81
N LYS A 3 -56.12 14.60 -17.30
CA LYS A 3 -56.39 13.25 -16.76
C LYS A 3 -55.12 12.59 -16.21
N GLU A 4 -55.22 12.19 -14.97
CA GLU A 4 -54.37 11.16 -14.31
C GLU A 4 -54.49 9.80 -15.01
N LYS A 5 -53.40 9.04 -15.02
CA LYS A 5 -53.47 7.56 -15.10
C LYS A 5 -52.43 6.93 -14.19
N THR A 6 -52.89 6.58 -13.04
CA THR A 6 -52.36 5.57 -12.10
C THR A 6 -52.35 4.19 -12.75
N THR A 7 -51.26 3.47 -12.68
CA THR A 7 -51.25 2.01 -12.90
C THR A 7 -50.41 1.31 -11.83
N THR A 8 -51.15 0.79 -10.87
CA THR A 8 -50.72 -0.18 -9.85
C THR A 8 -50.33 -1.52 -10.49
N LYS A 9 -49.16 -2.07 -10.17
CA LYS A 9 -48.83 -3.45 -10.54
C LYS A 9 -48.49 -4.29 -9.32
N ALA A 10 -49.31 -5.30 -9.13
CA ALA A 10 -49.40 -6.19 -8.00
C ALA A 10 -48.13 -7.06 -7.77
N LYS A 11 -47.85 -7.27 -6.48
CA LYS A 11 -46.91 -8.23 -5.94
C LYS A 11 -47.48 -9.66 -6.00
N THR A 12 -46.84 -10.58 -6.68
CA THR A 12 -47.18 -12.02 -6.59
C THR A 12 -46.16 -12.71 -5.67
N THR A 13 -46.62 -13.06 -4.51
CA THR A 13 -45.88 -13.86 -3.49
C THR A 13 -46.08 -15.33 -3.81
N ARG A 14 -45.02 -16.06 -4.14
CA ARG A 14 -45.06 -17.51 -4.32
C ARG A 14 -44.49 -18.19 -3.09
N ARG A 15 -45.34 -18.63 -2.20
CA ARG A 15 -45.09 -19.56 -1.09
C ARG A 15 -44.75 -20.94 -1.67
N ARG A 16 -43.67 -21.56 -1.22
CA ARG A 16 -43.40 -23.00 -1.47
C ARG A 16 -43.34 -23.71 -0.13
N ALA A 17 -44.23 -24.69 -0.04
CA ALA A 17 -44.52 -25.49 1.15
C ALA A 17 -43.36 -26.45 1.50
N THR A 18 -43.22 -26.63 2.80
CA THR A 18 -42.43 -27.64 3.50
C THR A 18 -43.12 -29.00 3.47
N THR A 19 -42.36 -30.05 3.15
CA THR A 19 -42.75 -31.43 3.50
C THR A 19 -41.65 -32.06 4.36
N ALA A 20 -41.99 -32.27 5.60
CA ALA A 20 -41.25 -33.09 6.54
C ALA A 20 -41.50 -34.58 6.25
N LYS A 21 -40.45 -35.40 6.33
CA LYS A 21 -40.58 -36.84 6.45
C LYS A 21 -39.57 -37.37 7.44
N ALA A 22 -40.09 -37.66 8.60
CA ALA A 22 -39.40 -38.43 9.63
C ALA A 22 -39.31 -39.91 9.22
N LYS A 23 -38.18 -40.56 9.54
CA LYS A 23 -38.12 -41.99 9.77
C LYS A 23 -37.01 -42.35 10.76
N THR A 24 -37.43 -43.03 11.78
CA THR A 24 -36.84 -43.58 12.98
C THR A 24 -35.80 -44.66 12.76
N ALA A 25 -34.81 -44.66 13.60
CA ALA A 25 -34.19 -45.76 14.39
C ALA A 25 -33.58 -46.98 13.71
N SER A 26 -32.29 -47.22 13.97
CA SER A 26 -31.87 -48.32 14.86
C SER A 26 -30.35 -48.32 15.04
N ALA A 27 -29.96 -48.63 16.26
CA ALA A 27 -28.60 -48.68 16.77
C ALA A 27 -27.85 -49.96 16.33
N THR A 28 -26.53 -49.87 16.24
CA THR A 28 -25.58 -50.76 16.96
C THR A 28 -24.12 -50.34 16.72
N PRO A 29 -23.24 -50.42 17.69
CA PRO A 29 -21.87 -49.96 17.60
C PRO A 29 -20.92 -51.03 17.11
N LYS A 30 -19.99 -50.68 16.22
CA LYS A 30 -18.79 -51.49 15.97
C LYS A 30 -17.57 -50.62 16.14
N THR A 31 -16.88 -50.87 17.21
CA THR A 31 -15.51 -50.46 17.51
C THR A 31 -14.59 -51.08 16.47
N GLU A 32 -13.96 -50.26 15.66
CA GLU A 32 -12.73 -50.63 14.96
C GLU A 32 -11.74 -49.47 15.11
N THR A 33 -10.79 -49.74 15.97
CA THR A 33 -9.56 -48.97 16.19
C THR A 33 -8.72 -49.03 14.91
N THR A 34 -8.76 -47.98 14.12
CA THR A 34 -7.80 -47.84 13.02
C THR A 34 -6.82 -46.75 13.43
N GLU A 35 -5.62 -47.16 13.77
CA GLU A 35 -4.45 -46.34 13.96
C GLU A 35 -4.25 -45.41 12.76
N LYS A 36 -4.55 -44.13 12.92
CA LYS A 36 -4.17 -43.11 11.93
C LYS A 36 -2.69 -42.81 12.12
N THR A 37 -1.87 -43.41 11.29
CA THR A 37 -0.49 -42.96 11.03
C THR A 37 -0.45 -41.42 10.87
N PRO A 38 0.46 -40.72 11.55
CA PRO A 38 0.59 -39.27 11.37
C PRO A 38 1.11 -38.99 9.96
N THR A 39 0.22 -38.56 9.10
CA THR A 39 0.58 -38.07 7.77
C THR A 39 1.37 -36.80 7.95
N THR A 40 2.66 -36.89 7.73
CA THR A 40 3.58 -35.74 7.68
C THR A 40 2.95 -34.65 6.80
N PRO A 41 2.83 -33.39 7.27
CA PRO A 41 2.23 -32.35 6.47
C PRO A 41 3.15 -32.10 5.27
N LYS A 42 2.70 -32.50 4.08
CA LYS A 42 3.35 -32.14 2.81
C LYS A 42 3.49 -30.63 2.82
N ALA A 43 4.74 -30.13 2.80
CA ALA A 43 5.05 -28.72 2.68
C ALA A 43 4.20 -28.13 1.55
N LYS A 44 3.26 -27.26 1.89
CA LYS A 44 2.40 -26.59 0.91
C LYS A 44 3.35 -25.78 0.04
N LYS A 45 3.50 -26.17 -1.24
CA LYS A 45 4.22 -25.36 -2.23
C LYS A 45 3.61 -23.96 -2.18
N GLU A 46 4.40 -23.00 -1.73
CA GLU A 46 3.95 -21.62 -1.63
C GLU A 46 3.55 -21.15 -3.03
N ASN A 47 2.35 -20.62 -3.13
CA ASN A 47 1.85 -20.14 -4.40
C ASN A 47 2.58 -18.85 -4.77
N ILE A 48 3.35 -18.85 -5.84
CA ILE A 48 4.12 -17.71 -6.36
C ILE A 48 3.25 -16.44 -6.48
N MET A 49 1.96 -16.60 -6.78
CA MET A 49 1.03 -15.46 -6.86
C MET A 49 0.69 -14.83 -5.50
N ARG A 50 1.07 -15.44 -4.39
CA ARG A 50 0.88 -14.89 -3.04
C ARG A 50 2.13 -14.21 -2.48
N GLN A 51 3.26 -14.37 -3.13
CA GLN A 51 4.49 -13.69 -2.72
C GLN A 51 4.28 -12.18 -2.77
N ILE A 52 4.75 -11.49 -1.75
CA ILE A 52 4.73 -10.03 -1.68
C ILE A 52 6.10 -9.54 -2.12
N PHE A 53 6.13 -8.48 -2.90
CA PHE A 53 7.37 -7.84 -3.33
C PHE A 53 7.23 -6.32 -3.34
N ILE A 54 8.34 -5.61 -3.26
CA ILE A 54 8.37 -4.15 -3.35
C ILE A 54 8.24 -3.76 -4.82
N SER A 55 7.10 -3.18 -5.16
CA SER A 55 6.77 -2.79 -6.54
C SER A 55 7.43 -1.48 -6.97
N LYS A 56 7.47 -0.52 -6.07
CA LYS A 56 7.99 0.82 -6.30
C LYS A 56 8.25 1.55 -4.99
N VAL A 57 9.16 2.50 -5.05
CA VAL A 57 9.36 3.53 -4.02
C VAL A 57 9.04 4.88 -4.64
N VAL A 58 8.21 5.66 -3.99
CA VAL A 58 7.82 7.01 -4.42
C VAL A 58 8.39 8.01 -3.45
N ILE A 59 9.16 8.94 -3.98
CA ILE A 59 9.72 10.05 -3.21
C ILE A 59 8.94 11.29 -3.63
N ASN A 60 8.47 12.04 -2.65
CA ASN A 60 7.69 13.25 -2.86
C ASN A 60 8.33 14.40 -2.07
N MET A 61 8.57 15.53 -2.74
CA MET A 61 8.94 16.79 -2.12
C MET A 61 7.83 17.81 -2.38
N SER A 62 7.17 18.26 -1.33
CA SER A 62 6.09 19.25 -1.40
C SER A 62 6.57 20.57 -0.79
N LEU A 63 6.64 21.61 -1.60
CA LEU A 63 7.24 22.91 -1.22
C LEU A 63 6.17 23.98 -0.98
N GLY A 64 4.94 23.74 -1.41
CA GLY A 64 3.84 24.70 -1.31
C GLY A 64 3.96 25.93 -2.22
N SER A 65 5.09 26.13 -2.89
CA SER A 65 5.34 27.22 -3.83
C SER A 65 6.07 26.73 -5.07
N GLY A 66 5.82 27.35 -6.20
CA GLY A 66 6.56 27.10 -7.43
C GLY A 66 7.81 28.01 -7.54
N GLY A 67 8.43 28.02 -8.70
CA GLY A 67 9.54 28.89 -9.01
C GLY A 67 10.93 28.31 -8.72
N GLU A 68 11.85 29.13 -8.20
CA GLU A 68 13.25 28.76 -8.01
C GLU A 68 13.44 27.64 -6.99
N THR A 69 12.68 27.65 -5.91
CA THR A 69 12.72 26.59 -4.88
C THR A 69 12.37 25.23 -5.45
N LEU A 70 11.38 25.17 -6.33
CA LEU A 70 11.00 23.93 -7.02
C LEU A 70 12.09 23.44 -7.99
N ALA A 71 12.78 24.36 -8.68
CA ALA A 71 13.91 24.01 -9.53
C ALA A 71 15.05 23.38 -8.74
N LYS A 72 15.41 23.97 -7.60
CA LYS A 72 16.41 23.43 -6.66
C LYS A 72 16.05 22.04 -6.16
N ALA A 73 14.81 21.85 -5.72
CA ALA A 73 14.32 20.53 -5.27
C ALA A 73 14.35 19.46 -6.37
N LYS A 74 14.09 19.82 -7.62
CA LYS A 74 14.22 18.90 -8.75
C LYS A 74 15.67 18.47 -8.96
N THR A 75 16.62 19.38 -8.89
CA THR A 75 18.05 19.09 -9.01
C THR A 75 18.48 18.10 -7.93
N ILE A 76 18.11 18.35 -6.67
CA ILE A 76 18.39 17.44 -5.55
C ILE A 76 17.79 16.06 -5.77
N LEU A 77 16.52 15.98 -6.19
CA LEU A 77 15.91 14.68 -6.47
C LEU A 77 16.56 13.94 -7.62
N GLU A 78 17.02 14.64 -8.64
CA GLU A 78 17.73 14.04 -9.77
C GLU A 78 19.09 13.49 -9.35
N GLU A 79 19.83 14.22 -8.52
CA GLU A 79 21.10 13.77 -7.95
C GLU A 79 20.94 12.55 -7.04
N LEU A 80 19.90 12.56 -6.17
CA LEU A 80 19.61 11.47 -5.24
C LEU A 80 19.22 10.16 -5.93
N THR A 81 18.41 10.26 -6.99
CA THR A 81 17.74 9.12 -7.61
C THR A 81 18.33 8.73 -8.97
N GLY A 82 19.07 9.62 -9.61
CA GLY A 82 19.54 9.46 -10.98
C GLY A 82 18.39 9.41 -12.00
N GLN A 83 17.19 9.90 -11.63
CA GLN A 83 16.01 9.89 -12.47
C GLN A 83 15.32 11.25 -12.47
N LYS A 84 14.94 11.73 -13.65
CA LYS A 84 14.26 13.01 -13.81
C LYS A 84 12.94 13.07 -13.04
N PRO A 85 12.76 14.06 -12.14
CA PRO A 85 11.53 14.23 -11.37
C PRO A 85 10.38 14.77 -12.24
N VAL A 86 9.15 14.52 -11.76
CA VAL A 86 7.91 14.98 -12.39
C VAL A 86 7.21 15.98 -11.48
N ASP A 87 6.73 17.08 -12.04
CA ASP A 87 5.99 18.11 -11.32
C ASP A 87 4.67 17.61 -10.79
N VAL A 88 4.35 17.99 -9.57
CA VAL A 88 3.07 17.77 -8.93
C VAL A 88 2.29 19.08 -8.99
N LEU A 89 1.18 19.06 -9.73
CA LEU A 89 0.32 20.22 -9.91
C LEU A 89 -0.78 20.25 -8.85
N ALA A 90 -1.12 21.46 -8.36
CA ALA A 90 -2.21 21.67 -7.43
C ALA A 90 -3.55 21.28 -8.05
N LYS A 91 -4.31 20.40 -7.38
CA LYS A 91 -5.62 19.91 -7.84
C LYS A 91 -6.76 20.88 -7.58
N ARG A 92 -6.62 21.68 -6.52
CA ARG A 92 -7.63 22.65 -6.06
C ARG A 92 -6.95 23.99 -5.81
N HIS A 93 -7.75 25.04 -5.83
CA HIS A 93 -7.33 26.36 -5.35
C HIS A 93 -7.28 26.33 -3.81
N ASN A 94 -6.19 26.79 -3.24
CA ASN A 94 -6.05 26.97 -1.79
C ASN A 94 -5.50 28.36 -1.52
N ARG A 95 -6.32 29.20 -0.86
CA ARG A 95 -5.95 30.60 -0.56
C ARG A 95 -4.91 30.69 0.54
N ASP A 96 -4.95 29.78 1.53
CA ASP A 96 -4.05 29.80 2.69
C ASP A 96 -2.59 29.60 2.28
N PHE A 97 -2.36 28.77 1.25
CA PHE A 97 -1.04 28.56 0.66
C PHE A 97 -0.76 29.39 -0.60
N GLY A 98 -1.66 30.27 -0.99
CA GLY A 98 -1.51 31.08 -2.20
C GLY A 98 -1.52 30.29 -3.51
N LEU A 99 -1.96 29.02 -3.50
CA LEU A 99 -1.89 28.12 -4.63
C LEU A 99 -3.12 28.19 -5.51
N ARG A 100 -2.89 28.26 -6.83
CA ARG A 100 -3.93 28.16 -7.85
C ARG A 100 -3.99 26.76 -8.44
N LYS A 101 -5.16 26.35 -8.91
CA LYS A 101 -5.33 25.07 -9.62
C LYS A 101 -4.43 25.02 -10.85
N GLY A 102 -3.65 23.94 -10.97
CA GLY A 102 -2.72 23.74 -12.10
C GLY A 102 -1.33 24.32 -11.88
N GLU A 103 -1.07 25.01 -10.78
CA GLU A 103 0.24 25.51 -10.40
C GLU A 103 1.13 24.40 -9.87
N PRO A 104 2.42 24.34 -10.24
CA PRO A 104 3.35 23.35 -9.72
C PRO A 104 3.68 23.67 -8.25
N MET A 105 3.39 22.72 -7.35
CA MET A 105 3.58 22.88 -5.90
C MET A 105 4.65 21.97 -5.32
N GLY A 106 5.13 21.01 -6.09
CA GLY A 106 6.12 20.04 -5.63
C GLY A 106 6.62 19.17 -6.78
N CYS A 107 7.49 18.25 -6.45
CA CYS A 107 8.04 17.27 -7.39
C CYS A 107 8.06 15.88 -6.78
N LYS A 108 8.00 14.86 -7.63
CA LYS A 108 8.05 13.46 -7.22
C LYS A 108 8.86 12.61 -8.19
N VAL A 109 9.45 11.56 -7.65
CA VAL A 109 10.11 10.50 -8.41
C VAL A 109 9.52 9.16 -8.04
N THR A 110 9.44 8.24 -9.00
CA THR A 110 8.99 6.86 -8.76
C THR A 110 10.08 5.91 -9.20
N LEU A 111 10.72 5.27 -8.25
CA LEU A 111 11.75 4.27 -8.47
C LEU A 111 11.15 2.87 -8.54
N ARG A 112 11.78 1.97 -9.31
CA ARG A 112 11.38 0.57 -9.46
C ARG A 112 12.61 -0.34 -9.58
N GLY A 113 12.40 -1.64 -9.28
CA GLY A 113 13.47 -2.64 -9.34
C GLY A 113 14.59 -2.35 -8.36
N ASP A 114 15.82 -2.65 -8.74
CA ASP A 114 17.01 -2.58 -7.88
C ASP A 114 17.23 -1.15 -7.34
N ARG A 115 17.05 -0.14 -8.18
CA ARG A 115 17.16 1.27 -7.75
C ARG A 115 16.19 1.63 -6.63
N ALA A 116 14.99 1.03 -6.61
CA ALA A 116 14.03 1.26 -5.53
C ALA A 116 14.51 0.63 -4.23
N MET A 117 15.10 -0.58 -4.29
CA MET A 117 15.65 -1.27 -3.14
C MET A 117 16.86 -0.54 -2.55
N ASP A 118 17.78 -0.09 -3.41
CA ASP A 118 18.97 0.65 -2.99
C ASP A 118 18.62 1.98 -2.33
N PHE A 119 17.66 2.70 -2.91
CA PHE A 119 17.19 3.96 -2.33
C PHE A 119 16.43 3.72 -1.01
N ALA A 120 15.57 2.69 -0.95
CA ALA A 120 14.83 2.37 0.28
C ALA A 120 15.76 2.08 1.45
N LYS A 121 16.83 1.31 1.23
CA LYS A 121 17.83 1.02 2.27
C LYS A 121 18.53 2.30 2.76
N ARG A 122 18.97 3.17 1.85
CA ARG A 122 19.60 4.46 2.21
C ARG A 122 18.64 5.40 2.95
N ALA A 123 17.37 5.40 2.56
CA ALA A 123 16.37 6.23 3.22
C ALA A 123 15.99 5.69 4.61
N LEU A 124 16.00 4.36 4.80
CA LEU A 124 15.75 3.73 6.09
C LEU A 124 16.90 3.88 7.08
N ASP A 125 18.12 4.00 6.58
CA ASP A 125 19.30 4.27 7.41
C ASP A 125 19.17 5.59 8.19
N VAL A 126 18.48 6.57 7.63
CA VAL A 126 18.18 7.86 8.30
C VAL A 126 17.25 7.69 9.52
N THR A 127 16.39 6.66 9.51
CA THR A 127 15.44 6.37 10.59
C THR A 127 15.90 5.22 11.48
N ASP A 128 17.18 4.81 11.39
CA ASP A 128 17.75 3.67 12.11
C ASP A 128 16.95 2.37 11.91
N PHE A 129 16.31 2.23 10.75
CA PHE A 129 15.39 1.12 10.41
C PHE A 129 14.19 0.98 11.35
N ARG A 130 13.87 2.00 12.15
CA ARG A 130 12.73 2.01 13.07
C ARG A 130 11.58 2.77 12.46
N ILE A 131 10.44 2.11 12.34
CA ILE A 131 9.21 2.70 11.80
C ILE A 131 8.05 2.32 12.70
N PRO A 132 7.17 3.27 13.10
CA PRO A 132 5.99 2.95 13.87
C PRO A 132 5.00 2.11 13.05
N GLU A 133 4.29 1.19 13.68
CA GLU A 133 3.25 0.38 13.02
C GLU A 133 2.16 1.25 12.38
N SER A 134 1.89 2.41 12.95
CA SER A 134 0.92 3.39 12.42
C SER A 134 1.28 3.94 11.03
N ALA A 135 2.57 3.87 10.63
CA ALA A 135 3.04 4.28 9.31
C ALA A 135 2.68 3.27 8.20
N VAL A 136 2.15 2.09 8.59
CA VAL A 136 1.73 1.05 7.65
C VAL A 136 0.26 1.23 7.29
N ASP A 137 -0.02 1.41 6.01
CA ASP A 137 -1.38 1.53 5.49
C ASP A 137 -2.10 0.17 5.47
N HIS A 138 -3.43 0.18 5.51
CA HIS A 138 -4.28 -1.00 5.36
C HIS A 138 -4.05 -1.81 4.07
N SER A 139 -3.35 -1.24 3.11
CA SER A 139 -2.93 -1.90 1.86
C SER A 139 -1.50 -2.47 1.91
N GLY A 140 -0.82 -2.38 3.05
CA GLY A 140 0.54 -2.84 3.25
C GLY A 140 1.63 -1.91 2.70
N ASN A 141 1.29 -0.66 2.36
CA ASN A 141 2.31 0.33 2.00
C ASN A 141 2.86 0.98 3.28
N VAL A 142 4.13 1.33 3.27
CA VAL A 142 4.79 2.04 4.36
C VAL A 142 5.18 3.44 3.89
N SER A 143 4.94 4.44 4.72
CA SER A 143 5.33 5.82 4.44
C SER A 143 5.98 6.47 5.65
N PHE A 144 7.09 7.15 5.43
CA PHE A 144 7.81 7.91 6.46
C PHE A 144 8.38 9.20 5.87
N GLY A 145 8.60 10.19 6.72
CA GLY A 145 9.18 11.47 6.35
C GLY A 145 10.65 11.55 6.74
N ILE A 146 11.43 12.24 5.92
CA ILE A 146 12.81 12.63 6.20
C ILE A 146 12.81 14.14 6.23
N SER A 147 13.21 14.73 7.37
CA SER A 147 13.22 16.18 7.56
C SER A 147 14.26 16.87 6.70
N GLU A 148 15.41 16.23 6.50
CA GLU A 148 16.55 16.80 5.78
C GLU A 148 17.14 15.77 4.81
N HIS A 149 17.21 16.10 3.52
CA HIS A 149 17.79 15.22 2.51
C HIS A 149 19.29 14.92 2.74
N ILE A 150 19.99 15.78 3.49
CA ILE A 150 21.41 15.64 3.79
C ILE A 150 21.70 14.45 4.68
N GLN A 151 20.74 14.02 5.50
CA GLN A 151 20.88 12.86 6.38
C GLN A 151 21.02 11.55 5.60
N ILE A 152 20.65 11.54 4.30
CA ILE A 152 20.73 10.36 3.47
C ILE A 152 22.22 10.06 3.14
N PRO A 153 22.70 8.84 3.38
CA PRO A 153 24.08 8.47 3.06
C PRO A 153 24.42 8.69 1.59
N GLY A 154 25.58 9.31 1.34
CA GLY A 154 26.10 9.56 -0.01
C GLY A 154 25.65 10.87 -0.64
N VAL A 155 24.90 11.71 0.06
CA VAL A 155 24.50 13.05 -0.39
C VAL A 155 25.58 14.06 -0.04
N LYS A 156 25.89 14.95 -1.00
CA LYS A 156 26.77 16.09 -0.76
C LYS A 156 25.92 17.32 -0.45
N TYR A 157 26.29 18.05 0.58
CA TYR A 157 25.64 19.32 0.88
C TYR A 157 26.09 20.41 -0.09
N ASP A 158 25.13 21.03 -0.76
CA ASP A 158 25.35 22.21 -1.57
C ASP A 158 24.60 23.40 -0.95
N PRO A 159 25.32 24.43 -0.44
CA PRO A 159 24.72 25.63 0.18
C PRO A 159 23.81 26.41 -0.79
N THR A 160 24.03 26.29 -2.09
CA THR A 160 23.24 27.03 -3.09
C THR A 160 21.85 26.44 -3.29
N LEU A 161 21.70 25.14 -3.07
CA LEU A 161 20.44 24.43 -3.23
C LEU A 161 19.56 24.54 -1.97
N GLY A 162 20.16 24.53 -0.77
CA GLY A 162 19.45 24.60 0.50
C GLY A 162 19.01 23.22 1.02
N ILE A 163 18.27 23.23 2.12
CA ILE A 163 17.80 22.01 2.81
C ILE A 163 16.33 21.78 2.50
N PHE A 164 15.96 20.57 2.12
CA PHE A 164 14.58 20.17 1.83
C PHE A 164 14.23 18.86 2.51
N GLY A 165 13.02 18.79 3.04
CA GLY A 165 12.41 17.55 3.51
C GLY A 165 11.75 16.76 2.38
N MET A 166 11.55 15.46 2.61
CA MET A 166 10.88 14.58 1.67
C MET A 166 10.08 13.49 2.35
N ASP A 167 9.04 13.03 1.66
CA ASP A 167 8.25 11.86 2.05
C ASP A 167 8.66 10.67 1.19
N VAL A 168 8.90 9.54 1.82
CA VAL A 168 9.24 8.28 1.16
C VAL A 168 8.11 7.30 1.37
N CYS A 169 7.54 6.80 0.27
CA CYS A 169 6.48 5.80 0.29
C CYS A 169 6.93 4.52 -0.39
N ILE A 170 7.02 3.43 0.36
CA ILE A 170 7.35 2.08 -0.12
C ILE A 170 6.04 1.37 -0.41
N CYS A 171 5.83 0.97 -1.67
CA CYS A 171 4.61 0.28 -2.09
C CYS A 171 4.89 -1.20 -2.30
N THR A 172 4.17 -2.04 -1.55
CA THR A 172 4.19 -3.49 -1.68
C THR A 172 3.05 -3.99 -2.57
N GLU A 173 3.32 -4.99 -3.38
CA GLU A 173 2.31 -5.59 -4.27
C GLU A 173 2.48 -7.10 -4.36
N ARG A 174 1.39 -7.78 -4.75
CA ARG A 174 1.42 -9.19 -5.16
C ARG A 174 1.35 -9.29 -6.68
N PRO A 175 1.90 -10.36 -7.28
CA PRO A 175 1.69 -10.66 -8.69
C PRO A 175 0.19 -10.65 -9.01
N GLY A 176 -0.18 -10.10 -10.17
CA GLY A 176 -1.59 -9.99 -10.58
C GLY A 176 -2.25 -8.63 -10.34
N PHE A 177 -1.64 -7.68 -9.60
CA PHE A 177 -2.18 -6.33 -9.40
C PHE A 177 -2.33 -5.51 -10.71
N ARG A 178 -1.74 -5.98 -11.82
CA ARG A 178 -1.90 -5.36 -13.13
C ARG A 178 -3.37 -5.20 -13.57
N ILE A 179 -4.27 -6.05 -13.08
CA ILE A 179 -5.71 -5.98 -13.41
C ILE A 179 -6.34 -4.63 -13.02
N THR A 180 -5.80 -3.94 -12.03
CA THR A 180 -6.28 -2.61 -11.60
C THR A 180 -5.77 -1.48 -12.47
N ARG A 181 -4.66 -1.68 -13.20
CA ARG A 181 -3.96 -0.63 -13.96
C ARG A 181 -4.18 -0.72 -15.47
N ARG A 182 -4.50 -1.92 -15.98
CA ARG A 182 -4.69 -2.14 -17.42
C ARG A 182 -5.85 -1.29 -17.96
N ARG A 183 -5.74 -0.86 -19.22
CA ARG A 183 -6.75 -0.03 -19.87
C ARG A 183 -8.04 -0.79 -20.15
N ARG A 184 -7.94 -2.03 -20.67
CA ARG A 184 -9.10 -2.89 -21.01
C ARG A 184 -9.31 -3.97 -19.96
N GLY A 185 -10.57 -4.27 -19.63
CA GLY A 185 -10.93 -5.30 -18.64
C GLY A 185 -10.40 -4.97 -17.24
N ARG A 186 -10.42 -3.70 -16.83
CA ARG A 186 -9.99 -3.25 -15.50
C ARG A 186 -10.97 -3.73 -14.43
N HIS A 187 -10.44 -4.42 -13.41
CA HIS A 187 -11.21 -4.90 -12.27
C HIS A 187 -10.48 -4.60 -10.95
N LYS A 188 -11.24 -4.60 -9.86
CA LYS A 188 -10.68 -4.48 -8.50
C LYS A 188 -10.03 -5.82 -8.09
N VAL A 189 -8.94 -5.76 -7.33
CA VAL A 189 -8.32 -6.94 -6.74
C VAL A 189 -9.28 -7.54 -5.70
N PRO A 190 -9.56 -8.87 -5.74
CA PRO A 190 -10.37 -9.56 -4.75
C PRO A 190 -9.79 -9.38 -3.34
N ARG A 191 -10.65 -9.31 -2.31
CA ARG A 191 -10.22 -9.14 -0.91
C ARG A 191 -9.22 -10.21 -0.47
N ARG A 192 -9.40 -11.46 -0.90
CA ARG A 192 -8.50 -12.60 -0.57
C ARG A 192 -7.09 -12.47 -1.14
N HIS A 193 -6.88 -11.57 -2.12
CA HIS A 193 -5.58 -11.35 -2.76
C HIS A 193 -4.94 -10.02 -2.34
N ARG A 194 -5.63 -9.21 -1.54
CA ARG A 194 -5.06 -7.99 -0.98
C ARG A 194 -4.03 -8.35 0.09
N ILE A 195 -3.06 -7.49 0.24
CA ILE A 195 -2.04 -7.59 1.28
C ILE A 195 -2.66 -7.07 2.57
N THR A 196 -2.42 -7.76 3.68
CA THR A 196 -2.74 -7.29 5.03
C THR A 196 -1.54 -6.56 5.62
N PRO A 197 -1.73 -5.59 6.54
CA PRO A 197 -0.62 -4.89 7.17
C PRO A 197 0.38 -5.85 7.84
N SER A 198 -0.10 -6.87 8.54
CA SER A 198 0.74 -7.86 9.21
C SER A 198 1.62 -8.68 8.24
N GLU A 199 1.06 -9.09 7.09
CA GLU A 199 1.83 -9.77 6.05
C GLU A 199 2.91 -8.85 5.43
N ALA A 200 2.56 -7.56 5.22
CA ALA A 200 3.50 -6.58 4.69
C ALA A 200 4.65 -6.32 5.65
N MET A 201 4.36 -6.12 6.94
CA MET A 201 5.37 -5.93 7.98
C MET A 201 6.36 -7.10 8.03
N GLY A 202 5.86 -8.35 7.99
CA GLY A 202 6.72 -9.53 7.98
C GLY A 202 7.69 -9.57 6.79
N VAL A 203 7.22 -9.25 5.59
CA VAL A 203 8.07 -9.22 4.39
C VAL A 203 9.07 -8.06 4.42
N LEU A 204 8.62 -6.87 4.82
CA LEU A 204 9.49 -5.69 4.89
C LEU A 204 10.59 -5.84 5.95
N SER A 205 10.28 -6.48 7.09
CA SER A 205 11.30 -6.84 8.08
C SER A 205 12.33 -7.81 7.53
N THR A 206 11.93 -8.75 6.68
CA THR A 206 12.85 -9.74 6.09
C THR A 206 13.68 -9.13 4.95
N GLU A 207 13.07 -8.33 4.05
CA GLU A 207 13.76 -7.80 2.85
C GLU A 207 14.57 -6.53 3.13
N LEU A 208 14.07 -5.66 3.99
CA LEU A 208 14.69 -4.35 4.28
C LEU A 208 15.27 -4.24 5.70
N GLY A 209 14.98 -5.19 6.59
CA GLY A 209 15.45 -5.15 7.97
C GLY A 209 14.69 -4.15 8.86
N ILE A 210 13.47 -3.74 8.47
CA ILE A 210 12.67 -2.75 9.22
C ILE A 210 12.21 -3.35 10.54
N GLN A 211 12.41 -2.60 11.63
CA GLN A 211 11.86 -2.85 12.96
C GLN A 211 10.61 -2.00 13.15
N PHE A 212 9.47 -2.67 13.34
CA PHE A 212 8.22 -1.98 13.62
C PHE A 212 8.06 -1.79 15.12
N THR A 213 7.85 -0.52 15.53
CA THR A 213 7.69 -0.14 16.93
C THR A 213 6.22 0.08 17.22
N THR A 214 5.69 -0.53 18.28
CA THR A 214 4.37 -0.20 18.82
C THR A 214 4.44 1.11 19.61
N PRO A 215 3.38 1.91 19.67
CA PRO A 215 3.39 3.20 20.36
C PRO A 215 3.73 3.10 21.86
N ASP A 216 3.53 1.95 22.46
CA ASP A 216 3.84 1.71 23.89
C ASP A 216 5.35 1.61 24.19
N MET A 217 6.22 1.58 23.18
CA MET A 217 7.68 1.52 23.35
C MET A 217 8.38 2.88 23.17
N GLU A 218 7.65 3.93 22.79
CA GLU A 218 8.25 5.27 22.56
C GLU A 218 8.52 6.03 23.87
N ASP A 219 7.93 5.61 25.01
CA ASP A 219 8.05 6.29 26.30
C ASP A 219 9.20 5.75 27.19
N GLU A 220 10.03 4.80 26.72
CA GLU A 220 11.12 4.20 27.50
C GLU A 220 12.54 4.73 27.16
N PHE A 221 12.66 5.81 26.35
CA PHE A 221 13.99 6.37 26.01
C PHE A 221 14.09 7.87 26.26
#